data_d5dc7db386b511bbdd4a9af041b5a7d1
#
_entry.id   d5dc7db386b511bbdd4a9af041b5a7d1
#
_cell.length_a   1.000
_cell.length_b   1.000
_cell.length_c   1.000
_cell.angle_alpha   90.00
_cell.angle_beta   90.00
_cell.angle_gamma   90.00
#
_symmetry.space_group_name_H-M   'P 1'
#
loop_
_entity.id
_entity.type
_entity.pdbx_description
1 polymer ?
#
loop_
_entity_poly.entity_id
_entity_poly.type
_entity_poly.pdbx_seq_one_letter_code
_entity_poly.pdbx_strand_id
1 'polypeptide(L)' 'MEIVKRFISWRIRGLFVAEKRLKALLKADTKPGASDKELDGLYKMISIQLKAISDMQNEIITLQLIDEENKK' A
#
# COMPACT_ATOMS: atom_id res chain seq x y z
N MET A 1 19.36 13.04 -5.82
CA MET A 1 20.20 12.04 -5.12
C MET A 1 19.90 10.63 -5.60
N GLU A 2 20.94 9.92 -5.99
CA GLU A 2 20.82 8.55 -6.47
C GLU A 2 20.20 7.60 -5.44
N ILE A 3 20.63 7.71 -4.18
CA ILE A 3 20.12 6.85 -3.11
C ILE A 3 18.65 7.09 -2.82
N VAL A 4 18.20 8.34 -2.88
CA VAL A 4 16.79 8.69 -2.67
C VAL A 4 15.93 8.11 -3.80
N LYS A 5 16.40 8.18 -5.04
CA LYS A 5 15.72 7.59 -6.20
C LYS A 5 15.55 6.07 -6.07
N ARG A 6 16.57 5.39 -5.53
CA ARG A 6 16.50 3.95 -5.26
C ARG A 6 15.45 3.63 -4.21
N PHE A 7 15.35 4.42 -3.15
CA PHE A 7 14.32 4.25 -2.14
C PHE A 7 12.92 4.47 -2.71
N ILE A 8 12.76 5.50 -3.55
CA ILE A 8 11.48 5.77 -4.23
C ILE A 8 11.08 4.57 -5.08
N SER A 9 11.98 4.04 -5.92
CA SER A 9 11.71 2.85 -6.74
C SER A 9 11.32 1.65 -5.91
N TRP A 10 12.03 1.42 -4.83
CA TRP A 10 11.76 0.30 -3.93
C TRP A 10 10.37 0.41 -3.29
N ARG A 11 10.01 1.62 -2.83
CA ARG A 11 8.69 1.85 -2.23
C ARG A 11 7.57 1.75 -3.25
N ILE A 12 7.78 2.18 -4.48
CA ILE A 12 6.80 2.04 -5.56
C ILE A 12 6.53 0.55 -5.84
N ARG A 13 7.55 -0.27 -5.85
CA ARG A 13 7.39 -1.73 -6.00
C ARG A 13 6.60 -2.33 -4.85
N GLY A 14 6.89 -1.91 -3.62
CA GLY A 14 6.15 -2.34 -2.43
C GLY A 14 4.69 -1.92 -2.50
N LEU A 15 4.43 -0.71 -2.93
CA LEU A 15 3.07 -0.19 -3.13
C LEU A 15 2.30 -1.03 -4.15
N PHE A 16 2.93 -1.38 -5.27
CA PHE A 16 2.31 -2.20 -6.31
C PHE A 16 1.90 -3.58 -5.76
N VAL A 17 2.78 -4.21 -4.98
CA VAL A 17 2.50 -5.50 -4.35
C VAL A 17 1.35 -5.38 -3.34
N ALA A 18 1.35 -4.31 -2.53
CA ALA A 18 0.30 -4.08 -1.54
C ALA A 18 -1.07 -3.88 -2.20
N GLU A 19 -1.12 -3.12 -3.30
CA GLU A 19 -2.35 -2.92 -4.08
C GLU A 19 -2.87 -4.23 -4.67
N LYS A 20 -1.96 -5.08 -5.15
CA LYS A 20 -2.32 -6.39 -5.69
C LYS A 20 -2.93 -7.29 -4.61
N ARG A 21 -2.35 -7.27 -3.40
CA ARG A 21 -2.90 -8.00 -2.24
C ARG A 21 -4.28 -7.48 -1.85
N LEU A 22 -4.48 -6.18 -1.89
CA LEU A 22 -5.77 -5.57 -1.59
C LEU A 22 -6.83 -6.05 -2.58
N LYS A 23 -6.51 -6.06 -3.88
CA LYS A 23 -7.43 -6.56 -4.91
C LYS A 23 -7.82 -8.02 -4.67
N ALA A 24 -6.87 -8.86 -4.26
CA ALA A 24 -7.14 -10.25 -3.93
C ALA A 24 -8.09 -10.38 -2.73
N LEU A 25 -7.90 -9.55 -1.70
CA LEU A 25 -8.79 -9.53 -0.53
C LEU A 25 -10.20 -9.08 -0.89
N LEU A 26 -10.33 -8.07 -1.74
CA LEU A 26 -11.63 -7.58 -2.20
C LEU A 26 -12.38 -8.63 -3.01
N LYS A 27 -11.68 -9.43 -3.79
CA LYS A 27 -12.30 -10.54 -4.52
C LYS A 27 -12.80 -11.63 -3.57
N ALA A 28 -12.08 -11.90 -2.50
CA ALA A 28 -12.49 -12.88 -1.49
C ALA A 28 -13.75 -12.42 -0.75
N ASP A 29 -13.93 -11.10 -0.56
CA ASP A 29 -15.10 -10.52 0.10
C ASP A 29 -16.39 -10.74 -0.68
N THR A 30 -16.30 -11.01 -1.98
CA THR A 30 -17.50 -11.19 -2.83
C THR A 30 -18.08 -12.60 -2.81
N LYS A 31 -17.52 -13.52 -2.03
CA LYS A 31 -18.05 -14.89 -1.94
C LYS A 31 -19.41 -14.91 -1.25
N PRO A 32 -20.45 -15.47 -1.90
CA PRO A 32 -21.76 -15.62 -1.24
C PRO A 32 -21.67 -16.64 -0.09
N GLY A 33 -22.37 -16.35 1.01
CA GLY A 33 -22.46 -17.25 2.14
C GLY A 33 -21.37 -17.07 3.21
N ALA A 34 -20.55 -16.02 3.13
CA ALA A 34 -19.60 -15.72 4.18
C ALA A 34 -20.31 -15.32 5.47
N SER A 35 -19.86 -15.85 6.62
CA SER A 35 -20.42 -15.50 7.92
C SER A 35 -19.98 -14.11 8.34
N ASP A 36 -20.71 -13.47 9.27
CA ASP A 36 -20.37 -12.16 9.80
C ASP A 36 -18.96 -12.15 10.42
N LYS A 37 -18.58 -13.25 11.06
CA LYS A 37 -17.27 -13.39 11.66
C LYS A 37 -16.16 -13.41 10.61
N GLU A 38 -16.38 -14.09 9.51
CA GLU A 38 -15.44 -14.13 8.38
C GLU A 38 -15.30 -12.77 7.72
N LEU A 39 -16.43 -12.07 7.54
CA LEU A 39 -16.44 -10.72 6.97
C LEU A 39 -15.71 -9.73 7.86
N ASP A 40 -15.88 -9.83 9.18
CA ASP A 40 -15.18 -8.96 10.14
C ASP A 40 -13.66 -9.18 10.07
N GLY A 41 -13.21 -10.43 10.03
CA GLY A 41 -11.79 -10.77 9.90
C GLY A 41 -11.21 -10.25 8.59
N LEU A 42 -11.95 -10.42 7.50
CA LEU A 42 -11.54 -9.94 6.18
C LEU A 42 -11.46 -8.40 6.16
N TYR A 43 -12.43 -7.75 6.76
CA TYR A 43 -12.47 -6.28 6.86
C TYR A 43 -11.26 -5.73 7.61
N LYS A 44 -10.85 -6.40 8.70
CA LYS A 44 -9.65 -6.02 9.44
C LYS A 44 -8.39 -6.14 8.58
N MET A 45 -8.27 -7.22 7.80
CA MET A 45 -7.15 -7.40 6.88
C MET A 45 -7.11 -6.31 5.80
N ILE A 46 -8.26 -5.97 5.25
CA ILE A 46 -8.38 -4.89 4.25
C ILE A 46 -7.95 -3.55 4.86
N SER A 47 -8.39 -3.26 6.07
CA SER A 47 -8.03 -2.02 6.77
C SER A 47 -6.53 -1.90 7.00
N ILE A 48 -5.87 -3.00 7.37
CA ILE A 48 -4.42 -3.04 7.56
C ILE A 48 -3.71 -2.75 6.23
N GLN A 49 -4.17 -3.36 5.12
CA GLN A 49 -3.59 -3.12 3.80
C GLN A 49 -3.78 -1.68 3.33
N LEU A 50 -4.96 -1.10 3.56
CA LEU A 50 -5.23 0.29 3.22
C LEU A 50 -4.30 1.25 3.98
N LYS A 51 -4.08 0.99 5.26
CA LYS A 51 -3.16 1.80 6.05
C LYS A 51 -1.72 1.69 5.54
N ALA A 52 -1.27 0.47 5.23
CA ALA A 52 0.06 0.24 4.67
C ALA A 52 0.25 0.98 3.34
N ILE A 53 -0.75 0.94 2.46
CA ILE A 53 -0.73 1.64 1.18
C ILE A 53 -0.63 3.15 1.40
N SER A 54 -1.45 3.71 2.29
CA SER A 54 -1.42 5.13 2.62
C SER A 54 -0.06 5.56 3.17
N ASP A 55 0.51 4.78 4.07
CA ASP A 55 1.82 5.06 4.65
C ASP A 55 2.93 5.03 3.58
N MET A 56 2.89 4.07 2.66
CA MET A 56 3.83 3.98 1.56
C MET A 56 3.72 5.16 0.60
N GLN A 57 2.50 5.59 0.28
CA GLN A 57 2.25 6.74 -0.58
C GLN A 57 2.81 8.02 0.04
N ASN A 58 2.57 8.23 1.33
CA ASN A 58 3.09 9.39 2.06
C ASN A 58 4.62 9.39 2.11
N GLU A 59 5.22 8.23 2.30
CA GLU A 59 6.67 8.08 2.30
C GLU A 59 7.27 8.41 0.93
N ILE A 60 6.64 7.96 -0.15
CA ILE A 60 7.08 8.25 -1.51
C ILE A 60 7.02 9.76 -1.77
N ILE A 61 5.94 10.42 -1.38
CA ILE A 61 5.78 11.87 -1.53
C ILE A 61 6.89 12.60 -0.77
N THR A 62 7.16 12.19 0.47
CA THR A 62 8.20 12.78 1.30
C THR A 62 9.58 12.62 0.65
N LEU A 63 9.89 11.43 0.14
CA LEU A 63 11.16 11.17 -0.54
C LEU A 63 11.32 11.99 -1.81
N GLN A 64 10.23 12.17 -2.57
CA GLN A 64 10.24 13.02 -3.77
C GLN A 64 10.52 14.49 -3.43
N LEU A 65 9.94 14.99 -2.36
CA LEU A 65 10.21 16.36 -1.90
C LEU A 65 11.67 16.54 -1.49
N ILE A 66 12.24 15.58 -0.78
CA ILE A 66 13.65 15.60 -0.39
C ILE A 66 14.55 15.61 -1.63
N ASP A 67 14.23 14.78 -2.62
CA ASP A 67 15.02 14.71 -3.86
C ASP A 67 14.97 16.03 -4.61
N GLU A 68 13.82 16.70 -4.69
CA GLU A 68 13.66 17.99 -5.33
C GLU A 68 14.47 19.08 -4.62
N GLU A 69 14.44 19.11 -3.29
CA GLU A 69 15.23 20.08 -2.52
C GLU A 69 16.73 19.93 -2.77
N ASN A 70 17.19 18.70 -2.93
CA ASN A 70 18.61 18.44 -3.17
C ASN A 70 19.07 18.77 -4.60
N LYS A 71 18.14 18.96 -5.52
CA LYS A 71 18.47 19.39 -6.89
C LYS A 71 18.73 20.89 -7.00
N LYS A 72 18.34 21.66 -6.01
CA LYS A 72 18.59 23.08 -5.97
C LYS A 72 19.99 23.34 -5.44
#